data_fd3b9738c732b8da1d6305d03803e34a
#
_entry.id   fd3b9738c732b8da1d6305d03803e34a
#
_cell.length_a   1.000
_cell.length_b   1.000
_cell.length_c   1.000
_cell.angle_alpha   90.00
_cell.angle_beta   90.00
_cell.angle_gamma   90.00
#
_symmetry.space_group_name_H-M   'P 1'
#
loop_
_entity.id
_entity.type
_entity.pdbx_description
1 polymer ?
#
loop_
_entity_poly.entity_id
_entity_poly.type
_entity_poly.pdbx_seq_one_letter_code
_entity_poly.pdbx_strand_id
1 'polypeptide(L)'
;GQGAMRDCMHELAESGLQDAVLEALRTKPMMGVCVGMQMLLDHSEEQDTPGLGVIPGRVRRFRLEGMTQPDGSRYKVPQMGWNRVMQVRTHPVWAGVPDGAWFYFVHSYYAEPSDECHSAGATEYGARFTSALARDNIFATQFHPEKSAADGLALYRNFLAWKP
;
A
#
# COMPACT_ATOMS: atom_id res chain seq x y z
N GLY A 1 0.88 -3.86 8.51
CA GLY A 1 1.93 -3.78 9.52
C GLY A 1 2.31 -2.34 9.79
N GLN A 2 3.10 -2.13 10.81
CA GLN A 2 3.63 -0.82 11.20
C GLN A 2 5.13 -0.97 11.49
N GLY A 3 5.89 0.09 11.29
CA GLY A 3 7.32 0.12 11.52
C GLY A 3 8.14 0.38 10.26
N ALA A 4 9.46 0.43 10.40
CA ALA A 4 10.37 0.56 9.28
C ALA A 4 10.41 -0.75 8.48
N MET A 5 10.46 -0.64 7.15
CA MET A 5 10.47 -1.82 6.29
C MET A 5 11.63 -2.76 6.60
N ARG A 6 12.83 -2.21 6.89
CA ARG A 6 14.01 -3.00 7.26
C ARG A 6 13.74 -3.90 8.47
N ASP A 7 13.13 -3.32 9.51
CA ASP A 7 12.88 -4.07 10.74
C ASP A 7 11.84 -5.17 10.51
N CYS A 8 10.80 -4.88 9.72
CA CYS A 8 9.80 -5.88 9.34
C CYS A 8 10.40 -7.02 8.49
N MET A 9 11.28 -6.71 7.54
CA MET A 9 11.96 -7.72 6.73
C MET A 9 12.91 -8.57 7.57
N HIS A 10 13.64 -7.94 8.50
CA HIS A 10 14.52 -8.64 9.44
C HIS A 10 13.73 -9.60 10.33
N GLU A 11 12.67 -9.13 10.98
CA GLU A 11 11.80 -9.97 11.83
C GLU A 11 11.17 -11.13 11.05
N LEU A 12 10.76 -10.88 9.81
CA LEU A 12 10.23 -11.95 8.96
C LEU A 12 11.27 -13.04 8.69
N ALA A 13 12.52 -12.66 8.42
CA ALA A 13 13.61 -13.60 8.20
C ALA A 13 13.98 -14.37 9.49
N GLU A 14 14.14 -13.66 10.61
CA GLU A 14 14.50 -14.26 11.91
C GLU A 14 13.41 -15.19 12.46
N SER A 15 12.14 -14.89 12.18
CA SER A 15 11.02 -15.76 12.60
C SER A 15 10.99 -17.11 11.86
N GLY A 16 11.73 -17.26 10.76
CA GLY A 16 11.67 -18.45 9.89
C GLY A 16 10.37 -18.57 9.08
N LEU A 17 9.53 -17.52 9.07
CA LEU A 17 8.23 -17.55 8.38
C LEU A 17 8.29 -17.06 6.92
N GLN A 18 9.44 -16.60 6.45
CA GLN A 18 9.56 -16.00 5.12
C GLN A 18 9.10 -16.96 4.02
N ASP A 19 9.53 -18.22 4.05
CA ASP A 19 9.13 -19.21 3.06
C ASP A 19 7.63 -19.50 3.08
N ALA A 20 7.04 -19.57 4.29
CA ALA A 20 5.61 -19.77 4.45
C ALA A 20 4.79 -18.57 3.92
N VAL A 21 5.29 -17.35 4.12
CA VAL A 21 4.68 -16.13 3.55
C VAL A 21 4.80 -16.13 2.03
N LEU A 22 5.96 -16.45 1.46
CA LEU A 22 6.16 -16.55 0.01
C LEU A 22 5.27 -17.62 -0.61
N GLU A 23 5.09 -18.75 0.05
CA GLU A 23 4.16 -19.80 -0.39
C GLU A 23 2.70 -19.31 -0.33
N ALA A 24 2.30 -18.66 0.75
CA ALA A 24 0.96 -18.08 0.87
C ALA A 24 0.69 -17.01 -0.21
N LEU A 25 1.67 -16.17 -0.54
CA LEU A 25 1.58 -15.17 -1.61
C LEU A 25 1.38 -15.79 -2.99
N ARG A 26 1.76 -17.06 -3.19
CA ARG A 26 1.51 -17.78 -4.44
C ARG A 26 0.19 -18.54 -4.49
N THR A 27 -0.34 -18.94 -3.33
CA THR A 27 -1.39 -19.97 -3.27
C THR A 27 -2.67 -19.55 -2.57
N LYS A 28 -2.67 -18.40 -1.88
CA LYS A 28 -3.79 -17.95 -1.05
C LYS A 28 -4.09 -16.47 -1.30
N PRO A 29 -5.35 -16.04 -1.16
CA PRO A 29 -5.66 -14.61 -1.11
C PRO A 29 -4.82 -13.94 -0.01
N MET A 30 -4.06 -12.91 -0.37
CA MET A 30 -3.17 -12.20 0.56
C MET A 30 -3.46 -10.70 0.52
N MET A 31 -3.51 -10.10 1.72
CA MET A 31 -3.68 -8.65 1.86
C MET A 31 -2.47 -8.03 2.56
N GLY A 32 -1.82 -7.09 1.87
CA GLY A 32 -0.78 -6.24 2.45
C GLY A 32 -1.35 -4.91 2.90
N VAL A 33 -0.99 -4.42 4.09
CA VAL A 33 -1.43 -3.12 4.61
C VAL A 33 -0.21 -2.30 5.02
N CYS A 34 -0.11 -1.06 4.53
CA CYS A 34 0.95 -0.09 4.79
C CYS A 34 2.34 -0.68 4.48
N VAL A 35 3.20 -0.90 5.47
CA VAL A 35 4.50 -1.54 5.25
C VAL A 35 4.38 -2.92 4.63
N GLY A 36 3.28 -3.65 4.89
CA GLY A 36 3.01 -4.95 4.26
C GLY A 36 2.80 -4.85 2.75
N MET A 37 2.28 -3.73 2.22
CA MET A 37 2.26 -3.44 0.79
C MET A 37 3.67 -3.17 0.27
N GLN A 38 4.46 -2.39 0.99
CA GLN A 38 5.81 -2.00 0.60
C GLN A 38 6.77 -3.20 0.55
N MET A 39 6.63 -4.15 1.49
CA MET A 39 7.43 -5.38 1.52
C MET A 39 7.25 -6.26 0.29
N LEU A 40 6.15 -6.13 -0.47
CA LEU A 40 5.92 -6.90 -1.69
C LEU A 40 6.83 -6.49 -2.86
N LEU A 41 7.38 -5.27 -2.83
CA LEU A 41 8.22 -4.71 -3.90
C LEU A 41 9.66 -5.22 -3.83
N ASP A 42 10.46 -4.88 -4.84
CA ASP A 42 11.84 -5.34 -4.92
C ASP A 42 12.75 -4.67 -3.90
N HIS A 43 12.54 -3.37 -3.66
CA HIS A 43 13.47 -2.56 -2.89
C HIS A 43 12.82 -1.28 -2.35
N SER A 44 13.29 -0.81 -1.19
CA SER A 44 12.89 0.46 -0.57
C SER A 44 14.06 1.43 -0.42
N GLU A 45 13.83 2.72 -0.71
CA GLU A 45 14.75 3.80 -0.33
C GLU A 45 14.86 3.96 1.19
N GLU A 46 13.92 3.42 1.96
CA GLU A 46 14.00 3.42 3.42
C GLU A 46 15.14 2.51 3.88
N GLN A 47 16.24 3.12 4.27
CA GLN A 47 17.44 2.43 4.78
C GLN A 47 18.02 1.40 3.78
N ASP A 48 17.85 1.65 2.48
CA ASP A 48 18.38 0.79 1.40
C ASP A 48 18.00 -0.69 1.59
N THR A 49 16.68 -0.96 1.75
CA THR A 49 16.17 -2.26 2.19
C THR A 49 15.64 -3.09 1.01
N PRO A 50 16.12 -4.32 0.80
CA PRO A 50 15.49 -5.25 -0.15
C PRO A 50 14.11 -5.69 0.36
N GLY A 51 13.15 -5.85 -0.57
CA GLY A 51 11.83 -6.41 -0.31
C GLY A 51 11.71 -7.86 -0.71
N LEU A 52 10.48 -8.37 -0.79
CA LEU A 52 10.19 -9.75 -1.16
C LEU A 52 10.24 -10.00 -2.68
N GLY A 53 10.26 -8.95 -3.50
CA GLY A 53 10.33 -9.06 -4.97
C GLY A 53 9.13 -9.76 -5.61
N VAL A 54 7.97 -9.72 -4.96
CA VAL A 54 6.74 -10.36 -5.46
C VAL A 54 6.07 -9.51 -6.53
N ILE A 55 6.09 -8.19 -6.36
CA ILE A 55 5.61 -7.23 -7.35
C ILE A 55 6.79 -6.36 -7.78
N PRO A 56 7.19 -6.36 -9.07
CA PRO A 56 8.29 -5.53 -9.54
C PRO A 56 8.05 -4.05 -9.27
N GLY A 57 9.05 -3.37 -8.68
CA GLY A 57 8.95 -1.96 -8.38
C GLY A 57 9.75 -1.55 -7.16
N ARG A 58 9.61 -0.29 -6.78
CA ARG A 58 10.37 0.30 -5.67
C ARG A 58 9.47 1.07 -4.72
N VAL A 59 9.93 1.19 -3.49
CA VAL A 59 9.37 2.08 -2.49
C VAL A 59 10.19 3.36 -2.46
N ARG A 60 9.52 4.51 -2.67
CA ARG A 60 10.14 5.83 -2.76
C ARG A 60 9.75 6.70 -1.59
N ARG A 61 10.64 7.60 -1.18
CA ARG A 61 10.34 8.64 -0.21
C ARG A 61 9.63 9.81 -0.86
N PHE A 62 8.64 10.39 -0.19
CA PHE A 62 8.07 11.67 -0.62
C PHE A 62 9.15 12.77 -0.63
N ARG A 63 9.20 13.51 -1.73
CA ARG A 63 10.10 14.66 -1.94
C ARG A 63 9.22 15.90 -2.12
N LEU A 64 8.71 16.44 -1.01
CA LEU A 64 7.72 17.52 -0.99
C LEU A 64 8.29 18.80 -0.34
N GLU A 65 9.60 18.88 -0.18
CA GLU A 65 10.30 20.00 0.42
C GLU A 65 10.01 21.29 -0.38
N GLY A 66 9.48 22.30 0.30
CA GLY A 66 9.14 23.60 -0.31
C GLY A 66 7.78 23.64 -1.02
N MET A 67 7.09 22.51 -1.16
CA MET A 67 5.77 22.48 -1.79
C MET A 67 4.67 22.90 -0.82
N THR A 68 3.66 23.61 -1.34
CA THR A 68 2.48 24.04 -0.60
C THR A 68 1.21 23.37 -1.12
N GLN A 69 0.28 23.12 -0.22
CA GLN A 69 -1.06 22.63 -0.52
C GLN A 69 -1.93 23.75 -1.11
N PRO A 70 -3.07 23.44 -1.72
CA PRO A 70 -3.97 24.46 -2.29
C PRO A 70 -4.48 25.48 -1.26
N ASP A 71 -4.51 25.14 0.04
CA ASP A 71 -4.89 26.02 1.13
C ASP A 71 -3.73 26.92 1.63
N GLY A 72 -2.54 26.81 1.01
CA GLY A 72 -1.33 27.56 1.38
C GLY A 72 -0.50 26.91 2.48
N SER A 73 -0.96 25.84 3.12
CA SER A 73 -0.17 25.11 4.10
C SER A 73 0.95 24.30 3.42
N ARG A 74 2.01 23.96 4.16
CA ARG A 74 3.08 23.12 3.63
C ARG A 74 2.69 21.65 3.67
N TYR A 75 3.08 20.91 2.63
CA TYR A 75 3.06 19.47 2.70
C TYR A 75 3.99 18.97 3.81
N LYS A 76 3.55 17.97 4.54
CA LYS A 76 4.32 17.33 5.63
C LYS A 76 4.68 15.90 5.25
N VAL A 77 5.85 15.45 5.65
CA VAL A 77 6.27 14.05 5.58
C VAL A 77 6.54 13.59 7.01
N PRO A 78 5.82 12.59 7.52
CA PRO A 78 4.86 11.72 6.83
C PRO A 78 3.55 12.42 6.41
N GLN A 79 2.93 11.94 5.34
CA GLN A 79 1.49 12.13 5.12
C GLN A 79 0.76 11.46 6.29
N MET A 80 -0.04 12.22 7.02
CA MET A 80 -0.82 11.70 8.15
C MET A 80 -2.23 12.30 8.11
N GLY A 81 -3.24 11.45 7.96
CA GLY A 81 -4.64 11.86 7.91
C GLY A 81 -5.41 11.21 6.76
N TRP A 82 -6.60 11.74 6.55
CA TRP A 82 -7.52 11.25 5.53
C TRP A 82 -7.19 11.83 4.16
N ASN A 83 -7.24 10.96 3.13
CA ASN A 83 -7.10 11.38 1.74
C ASN A 83 -7.94 10.48 0.83
N ARG A 84 -8.21 10.96 -0.37
CA ARG A 84 -9.05 10.26 -1.36
C ARG A 84 -8.24 9.21 -2.12
N VAL A 85 -8.88 8.08 -2.37
CA VAL A 85 -8.33 7.00 -3.21
C VAL A 85 -9.17 6.87 -4.47
N MET A 86 -8.56 7.13 -5.61
CA MET A 86 -9.17 6.92 -6.92
C MET A 86 -8.90 5.48 -7.36
N GLN A 87 -9.95 4.76 -7.72
CA GLN A 87 -9.85 3.40 -8.23
C GLN A 87 -9.38 3.46 -9.70
N VAL A 88 -8.16 3.02 -9.95
CA VAL A 88 -7.56 3.11 -11.30
C VAL A 88 -7.82 1.87 -12.15
N ARG A 89 -8.36 0.82 -11.55
CA ARG A 89 -8.88 -0.36 -12.24
C ARG A 89 -9.98 -1.02 -11.41
N THR A 90 -10.86 -1.75 -12.08
CA THR A 90 -11.87 -2.56 -11.41
C THR A 90 -11.23 -3.73 -10.66
N HIS A 91 -11.69 -3.99 -9.44
CA HIS A 91 -11.27 -5.14 -8.65
C HIS A 91 -12.39 -5.53 -7.67
N PRO A 92 -12.63 -6.83 -7.39
CA PRO A 92 -13.70 -7.28 -6.49
C PRO A 92 -13.62 -6.67 -5.08
N VAL A 93 -12.40 -6.38 -4.59
CA VAL A 93 -12.19 -5.77 -3.28
C VAL A 93 -12.77 -4.35 -3.20
N TRP A 94 -12.95 -3.66 -4.31
CA TRP A 94 -13.60 -2.34 -4.37
C TRP A 94 -15.14 -2.40 -4.36
N ALA A 95 -15.77 -3.57 -4.37
CA ALA A 95 -17.24 -3.69 -4.52
C ALA A 95 -17.97 -2.87 -3.44
N GLY A 96 -18.85 -1.96 -3.90
CA GLY A 96 -19.62 -1.07 -3.03
C GLY A 96 -18.82 0.05 -2.33
N VAL A 97 -17.52 0.16 -2.58
CA VAL A 97 -16.71 1.30 -2.13
C VAL A 97 -16.75 2.38 -3.21
N PRO A 98 -17.16 3.62 -2.89
CA PRO A 98 -17.21 4.70 -3.88
C PRO A 98 -15.82 5.03 -4.44
N ASP A 99 -15.74 5.35 -5.74
CA ASP A 99 -14.53 5.94 -6.30
C ASP A 99 -14.24 7.28 -5.64
N GLY A 100 -13.00 7.52 -5.24
CA GLY A 100 -12.62 8.70 -4.49
C GLY A 100 -13.06 8.68 -3.02
N ALA A 101 -13.38 7.52 -2.45
CA ALA A 101 -13.63 7.38 -1.01
C ALA A 101 -12.41 7.80 -0.18
N TRP A 102 -12.67 8.23 1.05
CA TRP A 102 -11.65 8.69 1.98
C TRP A 102 -11.09 7.55 2.82
N PHE A 103 -9.77 7.47 2.88
CA PHE A 103 -9.03 6.49 3.69
C PHE A 103 -7.95 7.17 4.53
N TYR A 104 -7.57 6.54 5.64
CA TYR A 104 -6.56 7.05 6.55
C TYR A 104 -5.16 6.60 6.15
N PHE A 105 -4.25 7.55 6.03
CA PHE A 105 -2.84 7.38 5.68
C PHE A 105 -1.93 7.79 6.83
N VAL A 106 -0.83 7.07 6.99
CA VAL A 106 0.32 7.47 7.84
C VAL A 106 1.59 6.86 7.27
N HIS A 107 2.28 7.59 6.37
CA HIS A 107 3.47 7.07 5.70
C HIS A 107 4.36 8.17 5.15
N SER A 108 5.68 7.89 5.07
CA SER A 108 6.69 8.74 4.46
C SER A 108 7.17 8.24 3.11
N TYR A 109 6.86 6.98 2.80
CA TYR A 109 7.26 6.27 1.60
C TYR A 109 6.03 5.71 0.89
N TYR A 110 6.10 5.55 -0.43
CA TYR A 110 5.02 5.05 -1.27
C TYR A 110 5.53 4.05 -2.30
N ALA A 111 4.65 3.18 -2.77
CA ALA A 111 4.94 2.20 -3.81
C ALA A 111 4.97 2.84 -5.20
N GLU A 112 5.99 2.49 -5.98
CA GLU A 112 6.15 2.79 -7.41
C GLU A 112 6.33 1.45 -8.15
N PRO A 113 5.22 0.81 -8.57
CA PRO A 113 5.32 -0.42 -9.34
C PRO A 113 5.98 -0.14 -10.71
N SER A 114 6.81 -1.07 -11.18
CA SER A 114 7.46 -0.95 -12.50
C SER A 114 6.48 -1.06 -13.66
N ASP A 115 5.33 -1.70 -13.43
CA ASP A 115 4.22 -1.80 -14.37
C ASP A 115 2.96 -1.25 -13.72
N GLU A 116 2.39 -0.20 -14.34
CA GLU A 116 1.16 0.46 -13.86
C GLU A 116 -0.05 -0.49 -13.82
N CYS A 117 -0.03 -1.60 -14.55
CA CYS A 117 -1.08 -2.61 -14.48
C CYS A 117 -1.25 -3.19 -13.07
N HIS A 118 -0.24 -3.10 -12.21
CA HIS A 118 -0.32 -3.52 -10.81
C HIS A 118 -0.94 -2.46 -9.90
N SER A 119 -1.07 -1.21 -10.35
CA SER A 119 -1.76 -0.17 -9.58
C SER A 119 -3.28 -0.41 -9.60
N ALA A 120 -3.89 -0.49 -8.43
CA ALA A 120 -5.34 -0.66 -8.26
C ALA A 120 -6.00 0.60 -7.69
N GLY A 121 -5.25 1.45 -7.02
CA GLY A 121 -5.69 2.73 -6.49
C GLY A 121 -4.59 3.78 -6.54
N ALA A 122 -4.96 5.03 -6.75
CA ALA A 122 -4.06 6.16 -6.77
C ALA A 122 -4.55 7.30 -5.88
N THR A 123 -3.62 8.07 -5.33
CA THR A 123 -3.88 9.18 -4.42
C THR A 123 -2.98 10.36 -4.78
N GLU A 124 -3.47 11.58 -4.59
CA GLU A 124 -2.69 12.81 -4.78
C GLU A 124 -2.24 13.36 -3.42
N TYR A 125 -0.94 13.54 -3.26
CA TYR A 125 -0.35 14.23 -2.11
C TYR A 125 0.93 14.93 -2.53
N GLY A 126 0.79 16.14 -3.10
CA GLY A 126 1.89 16.85 -3.74
C GLY A 126 2.35 16.23 -5.06
N ALA A 127 2.23 14.93 -5.18
CA ALA A 127 2.39 14.15 -6.39
C ALA A 127 1.42 12.98 -6.37
N ARG A 128 1.08 12.46 -7.53
CA ARG A 128 0.28 11.24 -7.65
C ARG A 128 1.16 10.03 -7.32
N PHE A 129 0.62 9.12 -6.49
CA PHE A 129 1.29 7.88 -6.15
C PHE A 129 0.30 6.70 -6.10
N THR A 130 0.81 5.48 -6.24
CA THR A 130 0.02 4.25 -6.09
C THR A 130 -0.32 4.01 -4.63
N SER A 131 -1.60 4.06 -4.29
CA SER A 131 -2.12 3.84 -2.94
C SER A 131 -2.73 2.47 -2.71
N ALA A 132 -2.95 1.69 -3.79
CA ALA A 132 -3.30 0.28 -3.71
C ALA A 132 -2.66 -0.49 -4.87
N LEU A 133 -2.22 -1.72 -4.60
CA LEU A 133 -1.68 -2.67 -5.57
C LEU A 133 -2.60 -3.88 -5.68
N ALA A 134 -2.67 -4.48 -6.88
CA ALA A 134 -3.31 -5.76 -7.07
C ALA A 134 -2.56 -6.58 -8.14
N ARG A 135 -2.29 -7.84 -7.82
CA ARG A 135 -1.70 -8.82 -8.71
C ARG A 135 -2.19 -10.21 -8.32
N ASP A 136 -2.74 -10.94 -9.27
CA ASP A 136 -3.22 -12.32 -9.07
C ASP A 136 -4.10 -12.45 -7.80
N ASN A 137 -3.63 -13.16 -6.80
CA ASN A 137 -4.28 -13.38 -5.50
C ASN A 137 -3.89 -12.35 -4.41
N ILE A 138 -3.19 -11.27 -4.78
CA ILE A 138 -2.71 -10.24 -3.86
C ILE A 138 -3.50 -8.94 -4.06
N PHE A 139 -3.98 -8.36 -2.97
CA PHE A 139 -4.46 -6.97 -2.90
C PHE A 139 -3.76 -6.26 -1.75
N ALA A 140 -3.20 -5.09 -1.99
CA ALA A 140 -2.48 -4.37 -0.94
C ALA A 140 -2.78 -2.87 -0.95
N THR A 141 -2.75 -2.24 0.24
CA THR A 141 -3.09 -0.84 0.43
C THR A 141 -2.00 -0.11 1.20
N GLN A 142 -1.69 1.13 0.79
CA GLN A 142 -0.82 2.03 1.56
C GLN A 142 -1.57 2.63 2.76
N PHE A 143 -2.85 2.87 2.60
CA PHE A 143 -3.73 3.32 3.69
C PHE A 143 -4.09 2.16 4.63
N HIS A 144 -4.66 2.52 5.77
CA HIS A 144 -5.08 1.61 6.82
C HIS A 144 -6.60 1.39 6.78
N PRO A 145 -7.11 0.29 6.18
CA PRO A 145 -8.55 0.01 6.15
C PRO A 145 -9.14 -0.07 7.56
N GLU A 146 -8.40 -0.61 8.54
CA GLU A 146 -8.82 -0.73 9.93
C GLU A 146 -9.05 0.63 10.63
N LYS A 147 -8.50 1.71 10.04
CA LYS A 147 -8.66 3.09 10.52
C LYS A 147 -9.55 3.93 9.60
N SER A 148 -10.21 3.31 8.62
CA SER A 148 -10.90 4.01 7.53
C SER A 148 -12.42 3.81 7.56
N ALA A 149 -12.99 3.70 8.76
CA ALA A 149 -14.43 3.65 9.02
C ALA A 149 -15.18 2.60 8.14
N ALA A 150 -16.35 2.95 7.63
CA ALA A 150 -17.22 2.02 6.91
C ALA A 150 -16.60 1.50 5.61
N ASP A 151 -15.92 2.37 4.83
CA ASP A 151 -15.28 1.98 3.56
C ASP A 151 -14.10 1.03 3.80
N GLY A 152 -13.33 1.23 4.89
CA GLY A 152 -12.27 0.31 5.28
C GLY A 152 -12.81 -1.07 5.68
N LEU A 153 -13.91 -1.11 6.43
CA LEU A 153 -14.59 -2.38 6.78
C LEU A 153 -15.18 -3.07 5.55
N ALA A 154 -15.69 -2.30 4.59
CA ALA A 154 -16.17 -2.85 3.32
C ALA A 154 -15.04 -3.54 2.54
N LEU A 155 -13.83 -2.93 2.49
CA LEU A 155 -12.65 -3.55 1.87
C LEU A 155 -12.31 -4.90 2.51
N TYR A 156 -12.28 -4.99 3.83
CA TYR A 156 -12.02 -6.26 4.51
C TYR A 156 -13.08 -7.30 4.24
N ARG A 157 -14.36 -6.93 4.27
CA ARG A 157 -15.47 -7.83 3.94
C ARG A 157 -15.35 -8.36 2.52
N ASN A 158 -15.04 -7.48 1.56
CA ASN A 158 -14.87 -7.85 0.16
C ASN A 158 -13.65 -8.77 -0.03
N PHE A 159 -12.54 -8.46 0.65
CA PHE A 159 -11.35 -9.31 0.62
C PHE A 159 -11.64 -10.73 1.15
N LEU A 160 -12.36 -10.85 2.26
CA LEU A 160 -12.73 -12.16 2.83
C LEU A 160 -13.67 -12.98 1.90
N ALA A 161 -14.47 -12.29 1.09
CA ALA A 161 -15.35 -12.92 0.10
C ALA A 161 -14.66 -13.18 -1.25
N TRP A 162 -13.49 -12.56 -1.48
CA TRP A 162 -12.80 -12.65 -2.76
C TRP A 162 -12.19 -14.04 -2.97
N LYS A 163 -12.40 -14.56 -4.17
CA LYS A 163 -11.85 -15.81 -4.66
C LYS A 163 -11.10 -15.51 -5.96
N PRO A 164 -9.79 -15.26 -5.88
CA PRO A 164 -8.95 -14.94 -7.04
C PRO A 164 -8.79 -16.13 -7.98
#